data_84aa79c8d06c14773cc74d608b9a8bab
#
_entry.id   84aa79c8d06c14773cc74d608b9a8bab
#
_cell.length_a   1.000
_cell.length_b   1.000
_cell.length_c   1.000
_cell.angle_alpha   90.00
_cell.angle_beta   90.00
_cell.angle_gamma   90.00
#
_symmetry.space_group_name_H-M   'P 1'
#
loop_
_entity.id
_entity.type
_entity.pdbx_description
1 polymer ?
#
loop_
_entity_poly.entity_id
_entity_poly.type
_entity_poly.pdbx_seq_one_letter_code
_entity_poly.pdbx_strand_id
1 'polypeptide(L)'
;LDDWRGRLAVEIATARADAPLTTDRLDALVEPSALALFDQLDLPVYGSGFIAALDSLADANSHLAWWQGPERAQLVLAAQSVNKEHIDYSELEWYRVPFQTGRPHVAGPYVDYLCSDEYTITVAAPVHVDDEFVGAVALDLLIDQVERHLTPQLAAFGDDISIVNGVGRVLLSTSPTRETGDTIRGDDLVGFERRPCPGMALDVLIAR
;
A
#
# COMPACT_ATOMS: atom_id res chain seq x y z
N LEU A 1 7.37 -6.39 3.78
CA LEU A 1 7.76 -5.44 2.73
C LEU A 1 9.21 -4.94 2.88
N ASP A 2 9.74 -4.74 4.10
CA ASP A 2 11.09 -4.18 4.30
C ASP A 2 12.20 -5.02 3.65
N ASP A 3 12.17 -6.33 3.81
CA ASP A 3 13.14 -7.24 3.18
C ASP A 3 13.02 -7.20 1.65
N TRP A 4 11.80 -7.13 1.14
CA TRP A 4 11.57 -7.07 -0.30
C TRP A 4 12.08 -5.77 -0.90
N ARG A 5 11.68 -4.61 -0.33
CA ARG A 5 12.14 -3.31 -0.85
C ARG A 5 13.66 -3.19 -0.89
N GLY A 6 14.36 -3.75 0.12
CA GLY A 6 15.83 -3.74 0.17
C GLY A 6 16.45 -4.57 -0.96
N ARG A 7 15.93 -5.77 -1.22
CA ARG A 7 16.38 -6.61 -2.33
C ARG A 7 16.08 -5.96 -3.68
N LEU A 8 14.84 -5.49 -3.87
CA LEU A 8 14.41 -4.88 -5.12
C LEU A 8 15.22 -3.62 -5.46
N ALA A 9 15.63 -2.82 -4.46
CA ALA A 9 16.51 -1.67 -4.68
C ALA A 9 17.84 -2.08 -5.32
N VAL A 10 18.47 -3.16 -4.84
CA VAL A 10 19.71 -3.70 -5.39
C VAL A 10 19.50 -4.25 -6.80
N GLU A 11 18.40 -4.96 -7.03
CA GLU A 11 18.05 -5.53 -8.34
C GLU A 11 17.80 -4.42 -9.38
N ILE A 12 17.05 -3.36 -9.01
CA ILE A 12 16.82 -2.19 -9.88
C ILE A 12 18.14 -1.47 -10.17
N ALA A 13 18.97 -1.23 -9.17
CA ALA A 13 20.29 -0.60 -9.37
C ALA A 13 21.16 -1.39 -10.36
N THR A 14 21.20 -2.71 -10.19
CA THR A 14 21.95 -3.62 -11.07
C THR A 14 21.38 -3.59 -12.49
N ALA A 15 20.06 -3.65 -12.62
CA ALA A 15 19.39 -3.62 -13.93
C ALA A 15 19.61 -2.30 -14.67
N ARG A 16 19.60 -1.16 -13.97
CA ARG A 16 19.86 0.17 -14.54
C ARG A 16 21.33 0.32 -14.99
N ALA A 17 22.28 -0.29 -14.29
CA ALA A 17 23.69 -0.27 -14.65
C ALA A 17 23.98 -1.07 -15.93
N ASP A 18 23.19 -2.11 -16.22
CA ASP A 18 23.33 -2.96 -17.40
C ASP A 18 22.70 -2.33 -18.67
N ALA A 19 21.44 -1.88 -18.57
CA ALA A 19 20.70 -1.25 -19.66
C ALA A 19 19.53 -0.42 -19.13
N PRO A 20 18.91 0.48 -19.95
CA PRO A 20 17.72 1.22 -19.57
C PRO A 20 16.63 0.30 -19.01
N LEU A 21 16.02 0.68 -17.89
CA LEU A 21 14.95 -0.07 -17.27
C LEU A 21 13.66 0.16 -18.05
N THR A 22 13.08 -0.92 -18.57
CA THR A 22 11.81 -0.92 -19.29
C THR A 22 10.71 -1.54 -18.44
N THR A 23 9.44 -1.39 -18.84
CA THR A 23 8.28 -2.03 -18.20
C THR A 23 8.47 -3.53 -18.09
N ASP A 24 8.82 -4.23 -19.18
CA ASP A 24 9.00 -5.69 -19.18
C ASP A 24 10.13 -6.13 -18.24
N ARG A 25 11.23 -5.38 -18.19
CA ARG A 25 12.34 -5.69 -17.28
C ARG A 25 11.98 -5.48 -15.83
N LEU A 26 11.22 -4.44 -15.54
CA LEU A 26 10.72 -4.17 -14.20
C LEU A 26 9.74 -5.26 -13.76
N ASP A 27 8.80 -5.64 -14.62
CA ASP A 27 7.84 -6.72 -14.34
C ASP A 27 8.57 -8.03 -13.99
N ALA A 28 9.57 -8.42 -14.77
CA ALA A 28 10.35 -9.61 -14.53
C ALA A 28 11.12 -9.60 -13.17
N LEU A 29 11.55 -8.42 -12.70
CA LEU A 29 12.20 -8.27 -11.39
C LEU A 29 11.18 -8.35 -10.24
N VAL A 30 9.99 -7.80 -10.43
CA VAL A 30 8.97 -7.66 -9.38
C VAL A 30 8.16 -8.94 -9.19
N GLU A 31 7.78 -9.61 -10.28
CA GLU A 31 6.84 -10.75 -10.30
C GLU A 31 7.12 -11.81 -9.22
N PRO A 32 8.35 -12.35 -9.07
CA PRO A 32 8.59 -13.45 -8.13
C PRO A 32 8.30 -13.07 -6.68
N SER A 33 8.66 -11.84 -6.28
CA SER A 33 8.45 -11.36 -4.91
C SER A 33 7.01 -10.93 -4.68
N ALA A 34 6.36 -10.33 -5.67
CA ALA A 34 4.96 -9.96 -5.62
C ALA A 34 4.07 -11.20 -5.43
N LEU A 35 4.28 -12.23 -6.25
CA LEU A 35 3.52 -13.49 -6.14
C LEU A 35 3.77 -14.23 -4.83
N ALA A 36 5.00 -14.18 -4.31
CA ALA A 36 5.32 -14.83 -3.03
C ALA A 36 4.57 -14.23 -1.83
N LEU A 37 4.21 -12.93 -1.85
CA LEU A 37 3.50 -12.29 -0.75
C LEU A 37 2.09 -12.85 -0.52
N PHE A 38 1.42 -13.34 -1.56
CA PHE A 38 0.09 -13.95 -1.43
C PHE A 38 0.10 -15.19 -0.52
N ASP A 39 1.22 -15.88 -0.41
CA ASP A 39 1.35 -17.12 0.38
C ASP A 39 2.13 -16.92 1.69
N GLN A 40 2.80 -15.78 1.87
CA GLN A 40 3.68 -15.54 3.03
C GLN A 40 2.99 -14.83 4.19
N LEU A 41 1.84 -14.21 3.95
CA LEU A 41 1.13 -13.44 4.96
C LEU A 41 -0.09 -14.21 5.47
N ASP A 42 -0.34 -14.15 6.77
CA ASP A 42 -1.56 -14.69 7.39
C ASP A 42 -2.81 -13.86 7.05
N LEU A 43 -2.64 -12.70 6.42
CA LEU A 43 -3.72 -11.87 5.91
C LEU A 43 -3.94 -12.14 4.42
N PRO A 44 -5.19 -12.16 3.95
CA PRO A 44 -5.50 -12.38 2.55
C PRO A 44 -5.10 -11.17 1.70
N VAL A 45 -3.96 -11.27 1.05
CA VAL A 45 -3.50 -10.27 0.08
C VAL A 45 -4.38 -10.34 -1.15
N TYR A 46 -4.95 -9.22 -1.58
CA TYR A 46 -5.74 -9.10 -2.81
C TYR A 46 -4.88 -8.72 -4.01
N GLY A 47 -3.91 -7.83 -3.80
CA GLY A 47 -2.97 -7.38 -4.83
C GLY A 47 -1.59 -7.12 -4.24
N SER A 48 -0.57 -7.24 -5.07
CA SER A 48 0.82 -6.98 -4.67
C SER A 48 1.65 -6.60 -5.88
N GLY A 49 2.62 -5.71 -5.69
CA GLY A 49 3.50 -5.30 -6.76
C GLY A 49 4.37 -4.09 -6.43
N PHE A 50 4.81 -3.44 -7.48
CA PHE A 50 5.65 -2.25 -7.43
C PHE A 50 5.05 -1.14 -8.29
N ILE A 51 4.96 0.05 -7.73
CA ILE A 51 4.52 1.26 -8.40
C ILE A 51 5.78 2.03 -8.76
N ALA A 52 6.10 2.14 -10.04
CA ALA A 52 7.28 2.85 -10.52
C ALA A 52 7.16 4.36 -10.26
N ALA A 53 8.28 5.02 -9.98
CA ALA A 53 8.29 6.48 -9.99
C ALA A 53 7.94 6.99 -11.39
N LEU A 54 7.22 8.13 -11.46
CA LEU A 54 6.88 8.73 -12.74
C LEU A 54 8.14 9.06 -13.52
N ASP A 55 8.09 8.86 -14.83
CA ASP A 55 9.19 9.13 -15.77
C ASP A 55 10.52 8.39 -15.48
N SER A 56 10.45 7.30 -14.69
CA SER A 56 11.64 6.50 -14.29
C SER A 56 11.98 5.35 -15.24
N LEU A 57 11.09 5.04 -16.19
CA LEU A 57 11.27 3.97 -17.18
C LEU A 57 11.56 4.53 -18.56
N ALA A 58 12.27 3.75 -19.38
CA ALA A 58 12.70 4.18 -20.70
C ALA A 58 11.59 4.16 -21.76
N ASP A 59 10.52 3.40 -21.51
CA ASP A 59 9.44 3.12 -22.47
C ASP A 59 8.05 3.53 -21.97
N ALA A 60 7.94 4.03 -20.72
CA ALA A 60 6.68 4.46 -20.14
C ALA A 60 6.87 5.57 -19.10
N ASN A 61 5.93 6.52 -19.05
CA ASN A 61 5.94 7.60 -18.04
C ASN A 61 5.38 7.15 -16.69
N SER A 62 4.53 6.13 -16.70
CA SER A 62 3.94 5.53 -15.49
C SER A 62 3.76 4.03 -15.69
N HIS A 63 3.97 3.24 -14.62
CA HIS A 63 3.81 1.79 -14.68
C HIS A 63 3.53 1.20 -13.30
N LEU A 64 2.63 0.22 -13.28
CA LEU A 64 2.37 -0.65 -12.14
C LEU A 64 2.75 -2.09 -12.53
N ALA A 65 3.87 -2.56 -12.01
CA ALA A 65 4.23 -3.98 -12.03
C ALA A 65 3.40 -4.68 -10.94
N TRP A 66 2.18 -5.11 -11.26
CA TRP A 66 1.15 -5.45 -10.30
C TRP A 66 0.43 -6.75 -10.62
N TRP A 67 0.19 -7.59 -9.61
CA TRP A 67 -0.58 -8.84 -9.69
C TRP A 67 -1.70 -8.81 -8.67
N GLN A 68 -2.91 -9.27 -9.05
CA GLN A 68 -4.08 -9.17 -8.18
C GLN A 68 -5.14 -10.23 -8.43
N GLY A 69 -6.08 -10.31 -7.49
CA GLY A 69 -7.24 -11.17 -7.56
C GLY A 69 -6.95 -12.64 -7.28
N PRO A 70 -7.99 -13.50 -7.31
CA PRO A 70 -7.86 -14.93 -7.00
C PRO A 70 -6.89 -15.68 -7.92
N GLU A 71 -6.81 -15.26 -9.18
CA GLU A 71 -5.93 -15.85 -10.20
C GLU A 71 -4.51 -15.28 -10.14
N ARG A 72 -4.26 -14.27 -9.27
CA ARG A 72 -3.00 -13.54 -9.20
C ARG A 72 -2.52 -13.07 -10.57
N ALA A 73 -3.49 -12.58 -11.37
CA ALA A 73 -3.21 -12.15 -12.72
C ALA A 73 -2.48 -10.82 -12.73
N GLN A 74 -1.54 -10.65 -13.66
CA GLN A 74 -0.90 -9.37 -13.89
C GLN A 74 -1.95 -8.33 -14.31
N LEU A 75 -1.93 -7.17 -13.67
CA LEU A 75 -2.78 -6.05 -14.01
C LEU A 75 -2.33 -5.46 -15.35
N VAL A 76 -3.14 -5.63 -16.37
CA VAL A 76 -2.97 -4.93 -17.63
C VAL A 76 -3.90 -3.72 -17.58
N LEU A 77 -3.35 -2.54 -17.33
CA LEU A 77 -4.11 -1.30 -17.41
C LEU A 77 -4.56 -1.14 -18.86
N ALA A 78 -5.82 -1.55 -19.13
CA ALA A 78 -6.35 -1.59 -20.49
C ALA A 78 -6.24 -0.20 -21.15
N ALA A 79 -5.57 -0.12 -22.28
CA ALA A 79 -5.40 1.05 -23.13
C ALA A 79 -6.74 1.59 -23.74
N GLN A 80 -7.89 1.30 -23.14
CA GLN A 80 -9.22 1.52 -23.71
C GLN A 80 -9.89 2.83 -23.35
N SER A 81 -9.27 3.72 -22.65
CA SER A 81 -9.79 5.10 -22.55
C SER A 81 -8.88 6.09 -23.23
N VAL A 82 -9.48 6.96 -24.00
CA VAL A 82 -8.89 7.95 -24.95
C VAL A 82 -7.86 8.93 -24.31
N ASN A 83 -7.50 8.78 -23.02
CA ASN A 83 -6.58 9.64 -22.27
C ASN A 83 -5.58 8.86 -21.38
N LYS A 84 -5.27 7.59 -21.66
CA LYS A 84 -4.46 6.73 -20.76
C LYS A 84 -2.96 6.64 -21.11
N GLU A 85 -2.43 7.53 -21.93
CA GLU A 85 -0.98 7.63 -22.10
C GLU A 85 -0.26 8.12 -20.83
N HIS A 86 -1.02 8.63 -19.85
CA HIS A 86 -0.46 9.14 -18.62
C HIS A 86 -1.44 8.95 -17.44
N ILE A 87 -1.28 7.87 -16.68
CA ILE A 87 -1.97 7.72 -15.40
C ILE A 87 -1.12 8.43 -14.33
N ASP A 88 -1.56 9.62 -13.95
CA ASP A 88 -0.94 10.35 -12.85
C ASP A 88 -1.48 9.86 -11.51
N TYR A 89 -0.70 9.06 -10.81
CA TYR A 89 -0.98 8.60 -9.45
C TYR A 89 -0.21 9.38 -8.37
N SER A 90 0.46 10.48 -8.75
CA SER A 90 1.32 11.24 -7.83
C SER A 90 0.57 11.81 -6.62
N GLU A 91 -0.72 12.13 -6.78
CA GLU A 91 -1.57 12.66 -5.73
C GLU A 91 -2.25 11.57 -4.88
N LEU A 92 -2.19 10.30 -5.28
CA LEU A 92 -2.79 9.23 -4.53
C LEU A 92 -2.03 8.96 -3.23
N GLU A 93 -2.76 8.76 -2.13
CA GLU A 93 -2.19 8.68 -0.77
C GLU A 93 -1.09 7.63 -0.65
N TRP A 94 -1.30 6.44 -1.25
CA TRP A 94 -0.37 5.32 -1.22
C TRP A 94 0.95 5.55 -1.98
N TYR A 95 1.00 6.54 -2.89
CA TYR A 95 2.23 6.96 -3.56
C TYR A 95 2.81 8.23 -2.92
N ARG A 96 1.96 9.26 -2.77
CA ARG A 96 2.38 10.59 -2.32
C ARG A 96 3.01 10.56 -0.92
N VAL A 97 2.39 9.84 0.02
CA VAL A 97 2.90 9.86 1.41
C VAL A 97 4.24 9.13 1.53
N PRO A 98 4.45 7.91 1.00
CA PRO A 98 5.78 7.30 0.95
C PRO A 98 6.82 8.14 0.23
N PHE A 99 6.48 8.74 -0.91
CA PHE A 99 7.37 9.63 -1.65
C PHE A 99 7.82 10.84 -0.81
N GLN A 100 6.89 11.54 -0.16
CA GLN A 100 7.20 12.75 0.61
C GLN A 100 7.92 12.47 1.94
N THR A 101 7.63 11.34 2.57
CA THR A 101 8.12 11.05 3.92
C THR A 101 9.33 10.12 3.95
N GLY A 102 9.58 9.38 2.87
CA GLY A 102 10.58 8.32 2.83
C GLY A 102 10.26 7.14 3.76
N ARG A 103 9.00 7.00 4.22
CA ARG A 103 8.59 5.99 5.21
C ARG A 103 7.43 5.16 4.70
N PRO A 104 7.30 3.89 5.16
CA PRO A 104 6.12 3.08 4.90
C PRO A 104 4.84 3.78 5.37
N HIS A 105 3.76 3.60 4.62
CA HIS A 105 2.46 4.16 4.93
C HIS A 105 1.35 3.15 4.64
N VAL A 106 0.26 3.24 5.40
CA VAL A 106 -0.98 2.51 5.16
C VAL A 106 -2.02 3.52 4.71
N ALA A 107 -2.31 3.49 3.42
CA ALA A 107 -3.29 4.37 2.80
C ALA A 107 -4.70 3.77 2.86
N GLY A 108 -5.69 4.63 2.91
CA GLY A 108 -7.09 4.22 2.90
C GLY A 108 -7.73 4.18 4.28
N PRO A 109 -8.92 3.54 4.42
CA PRO A 109 -9.61 2.81 3.34
C PRO A 109 -10.16 3.72 2.24
N TYR A 110 -10.21 3.21 1.02
CA TYR A 110 -10.72 3.91 -0.17
C TYR A 110 -11.25 2.91 -1.21
N VAL A 111 -12.10 3.36 -2.14
CA VAL A 111 -12.47 2.56 -3.30
C VAL A 111 -11.35 2.68 -4.34
N ASP A 112 -10.74 1.57 -4.69
CA ASP A 112 -9.64 1.55 -5.66
C ASP A 112 -10.15 1.52 -7.09
N TYR A 113 -10.51 2.67 -7.62
CA TYR A 113 -10.97 2.84 -9.00
C TYR A 113 -9.88 2.64 -10.07
N LEU A 114 -8.62 2.52 -9.67
CA LEU A 114 -7.50 2.34 -10.59
C LEU A 114 -7.32 0.87 -10.99
N CYS A 115 -7.42 -0.01 -10.01
CA CYS A 115 -7.02 -1.41 -10.17
C CYS A 115 -8.16 -2.43 -9.98
N SER A 116 -9.05 -2.24 -8.99
CA SER A 116 -9.93 -3.31 -8.55
C SER A 116 -11.40 -2.97 -8.41
N ASP A 117 -11.78 -1.68 -8.28
CA ASP A 117 -13.10 -1.20 -7.86
C ASP A 117 -13.53 -1.72 -6.47
N GLU A 118 -12.59 -2.22 -5.66
CA GLU A 118 -12.84 -2.77 -4.33
C GLU A 118 -12.56 -1.76 -3.22
N TYR A 119 -13.16 -1.98 -2.03
CA TYR A 119 -12.88 -1.18 -0.84
C TYR A 119 -11.64 -1.72 -0.12
N THR A 120 -10.57 -0.96 -0.20
CA THR A 120 -9.19 -1.44 -0.03
C THR A 120 -8.40 -0.57 0.93
N ILE A 121 -7.42 -1.17 1.60
CA ILE A 121 -6.27 -0.48 2.17
C ILE A 121 -5.01 -0.93 1.44
N THR A 122 -4.11 0.01 1.18
CA THR A 122 -2.81 -0.24 0.56
C THR A 122 -1.70 0.00 1.56
N VAL A 123 -0.86 -1.01 1.78
CA VAL A 123 0.39 -0.86 2.53
C VAL A 123 1.50 -0.61 1.52
N ALA A 124 2.09 0.57 1.54
CA ALA A 124 3.14 0.96 0.60
C ALA A 124 4.44 1.32 1.33
N ALA A 125 5.57 0.90 0.79
CA ALA A 125 6.90 1.21 1.32
C ALA A 125 7.81 1.74 0.20
N PRO A 126 8.45 2.92 0.39
CA PRO A 126 9.25 3.56 -0.64
C PRO A 126 10.54 2.78 -0.90
N VAL A 127 10.94 2.73 -2.17
CA VAL A 127 12.20 2.15 -2.64
C VAL A 127 13.09 3.27 -3.15
N HIS A 128 14.33 3.28 -2.68
CA HIS A 128 15.36 4.25 -3.10
C HIS A 128 16.58 3.53 -3.67
N VAL A 129 17.15 4.09 -4.72
CA VAL A 129 18.44 3.69 -5.30
C VAL A 129 19.30 4.95 -5.33
N ASP A 130 20.47 4.91 -4.69
CA ASP A 130 21.39 6.07 -4.59
C ASP A 130 20.69 7.36 -4.11
N ASP A 131 19.83 7.23 -3.07
CA ASP A 131 18.98 8.29 -2.50
C ASP A 131 17.86 8.81 -3.42
N GLU A 132 17.75 8.32 -4.66
CA GLU A 132 16.64 8.62 -5.57
C GLU A 132 15.45 7.72 -5.27
N PHE A 133 14.25 8.30 -5.11
CA PHE A 133 13.02 7.54 -5.05
C PHE A 133 12.71 6.92 -6.42
N VAL A 134 12.71 5.59 -6.50
CA VAL A 134 12.46 4.85 -7.76
C VAL A 134 11.06 4.25 -7.83
N GLY A 135 10.32 4.33 -6.73
CA GLY A 135 8.94 3.81 -6.64
C GLY A 135 8.61 3.28 -5.25
N ALA A 136 7.54 2.53 -5.15
CA ALA A 136 7.10 1.89 -3.91
C ALA A 136 6.71 0.43 -4.13
N VAL A 137 7.16 -0.48 -3.26
CA VAL A 137 6.56 -1.81 -3.14
C VAL A 137 5.26 -1.68 -2.36
N ALA A 138 4.22 -2.37 -2.78
CA ALA A 138 2.93 -2.28 -2.11
C ALA A 138 2.16 -3.60 -2.13
N LEU A 139 1.18 -3.69 -1.24
CA LEU A 139 0.16 -4.73 -1.23
C LEU A 139 -1.20 -4.13 -0.86
N ASP A 140 -2.23 -4.74 -1.41
CA ASP A 140 -3.63 -4.42 -1.14
C ASP A 140 -4.31 -5.49 -0.31
N LEU A 141 -5.10 -5.03 0.65
CA LEU A 141 -5.97 -5.86 1.48
C LEU A 141 -7.40 -5.34 1.35
N LEU A 142 -8.36 -6.23 1.10
CA LEU A 142 -9.77 -5.86 1.10
C LEU A 142 -10.25 -5.61 2.54
N ILE A 143 -10.98 -4.54 2.75
CA ILE A 143 -11.44 -4.12 4.09
C ILE A 143 -12.26 -5.21 4.75
N ASP A 144 -13.19 -5.84 4.02
CA ASP A 144 -14.04 -6.90 4.57
C ASP A 144 -13.23 -8.12 5.08
N GLN A 145 -12.09 -8.41 4.44
CA GLN A 145 -11.18 -9.45 4.87
C GLN A 145 -10.39 -9.04 6.11
N VAL A 146 -9.91 -7.80 6.14
CA VAL A 146 -9.19 -7.23 7.29
C VAL A 146 -10.11 -7.21 8.52
N GLU A 147 -11.35 -6.72 8.38
CA GLU A 147 -12.33 -6.68 9.45
C GLU A 147 -12.66 -8.08 9.96
N ARG A 148 -12.93 -9.02 9.07
CA ARG A 148 -13.25 -10.41 9.42
C ARG A 148 -12.13 -11.09 10.21
N HIS A 149 -10.88 -10.80 9.85
CA HIS A 149 -9.71 -11.44 10.43
C HIS A 149 -9.23 -10.77 11.73
N LEU A 150 -9.21 -9.44 11.77
CA LEU A 150 -8.59 -8.69 12.87
C LEU A 150 -9.59 -8.18 13.92
N THR A 151 -10.87 -7.92 13.58
CA THR A 151 -11.85 -7.42 14.55
C THR A 151 -12.02 -8.35 15.75
N PRO A 152 -12.12 -9.69 15.60
CA PRO A 152 -12.19 -10.59 16.74
C PRO A 152 -10.96 -10.54 17.64
N GLN A 153 -9.79 -10.36 17.04
CA GLN A 153 -8.53 -10.24 17.77
C GLN A 153 -8.47 -8.92 18.54
N LEU A 154 -8.86 -7.82 17.91
CA LEU A 154 -8.90 -6.51 18.53
C LEU A 154 -9.90 -6.46 19.70
N ALA A 155 -11.08 -7.03 19.51
CA ALA A 155 -12.13 -7.14 20.55
C ALA A 155 -11.70 -7.96 21.79
N ALA A 156 -10.75 -8.88 21.63
CA ALA A 156 -10.21 -9.63 22.76
C ALA A 156 -9.37 -8.76 23.73
N PHE A 157 -8.90 -7.58 23.28
CA PHE A 157 -8.15 -6.64 24.12
C PHE A 157 -9.03 -5.58 24.78
N GLY A 158 -10.27 -5.41 24.34
CA GLY A 158 -11.23 -4.48 24.93
C GLY A 158 -12.27 -4.00 23.93
N ASP A 159 -13.28 -3.36 24.48
CA ASP A 159 -14.29 -2.63 23.73
C ASP A 159 -13.78 -1.21 23.45
N ASP A 160 -14.18 -0.63 22.33
CA ASP A 160 -13.84 0.75 21.96
C ASP A 160 -12.32 0.98 21.67
N ILE A 161 -11.77 0.12 20.82
CA ILE A 161 -10.42 0.23 20.30
C ILE A 161 -10.49 0.53 18.79
N SER A 162 -9.65 1.46 18.32
CA SER A 162 -9.53 1.75 16.88
C SER A 162 -8.08 1.73 16.45
N ILE A 163 -7.82 1.24 15.24
CA ILE A 163 -6.54 1.36 14.55
C ILE A 163 -6.68 2.48 13.51
N VAL A 164 -5.80 3.46 13.59
CA VAL A 164 -5.79 4.61 12.68
C VAL A 164 -4.46 4.73 11.95
N ASN A 165 -4.51 5.21 10.71
CA ASN A 165 -3.30 5.46 9.93
C ASN A 165 -2.67 6.83 10.25
N GLY A 166 -1.52 7.11 9.62
CA GLY A 166 -0.74 8.33 9.85
C GLY A 166 -1.44 9.65 9.49
N VAL A 167 -2.57 9.58 8.75
CA VAL A 167 -3.41 10.74 8.41
C VAL A 167 -4.68 10.81 9.27
N GLY A 168 -4.82 9.91 10.27
CA GLY A 168 -5.93 9.88 11.21
C GLY A 168 -7.19 9.19 10.70
N ARG A 169 -7.09 8.35 9.67
CA ARG A 169 -8.23 7.57 9.15
C ARG A 169 -8.34 6.23 9.87
N VAL A 170 -9.56 5.88 10.29
CA VAL A 170 -9.86 4.60 10.95
C VAL A 170 -9.78 3.48 9.93
N LEU A 171 -8.89 2.51 10.17
CA LEU A 171 -8.72 1.31 9.37
C LEU A 171 -9.55 0.14 9.91
N LEU A 172 -9.71 0.09 11.23
CA LEU A 172 -10.44 -0.95 11.95
C LEU A 172 -10.90 -0.41 13.29
N SER A 173 -12.11 -0.77 13.73
CA SER A 173 -12.63 -0.36 15.02
C SER A 173 -13.52 -1.42 15.66
N THR A 174 -13.45 -1.55 17.00
CA THR A 174 -14.43 -2.26 17.83
C THR A 174 -15.42 -1.30 18.48
N SER A 175 -15.26 0.01 18.26
CA SER A 175 -16.14 1.03 18.82
C SER A 175 -17.53 0.97 18.21
N PRO A 176 -18.60 1.10 19.03
CA PRO A 176 -19.94 1.20 18.50
C PRO A 176 -20.26 2.55 17.83
N THR A 177 -19.35 3.52 17.92
CA THR A 177 -19.56 4.90 17.46
C THR A 177 -18.54 5.35 16.41
N ARG A 178 -17.61 4.50 16.04
CA ARG A 178 -16.60 4.78 15.00
C ARG A 178 -16.55 3.66 13.99
N GLU A 179 -16.65 4.05 12.74
CA GLU A 179 -16.64 3.13 11.61
C GLU A 179 -15.32 3.18 10.85
N THR A 180 -15.01 2.10 10.16
CA THR A 180 -13.92 2.04 9.20
C THR A 180 -14.11 3.12 8.13
N GLY A 181 -13.07 3.94 7.90
CA GLY A 181 -13.12 5.10 7.01
C GLY A 181 -13.34 6.43 7.70
N ASP A 182 -13.80 6.47 8.95
CA ASP A 182 -13.91 7.70 9.74
C ASP A 182 -12.56 8.41 9.86
N THR A 183 -12.60 9.72 10.01
CA THR A 183 -11.41 10.55 10.24
C THR A 183 -11.40 11.09 11.65
N ILE A 184 -10.36 10.76 12.41
CA ILE A 184 -10.15 11.25 13.78
C ILE A 184 -9.10 12.36 13.75
N ARG A 185 -9.43 13.55 14.27
CA ARG A 185 -8.54 14.71 14.26
C ARG A 185 -8.56 15.41 15.62
N GLY A 186 -7.38 15.97 15.99
CA GLY A 186 -7.25 16.95 17.07
C GLY A 186 -8.05 16.62 18.33
N ASP A 187 -9.16 17.33 18.52
CA ASP A 187 -9.99 17.22 19.72
C ASP A 187 -10.71 15.87 19.88
N ASP A 188 -10.89 15.12 18.77
CA ASP A 188 -11.47 13.76 18.81
C ASP A 188 -10.56 12.76 19.52
N LEU A 189 -9.26 13.08 19.67
CA LEU A 189 -8.28 12.29 20.41
C LEU A 189 -8.38 12.48 21.93
N VAL A 190 -9.13 13.47 22.39
CA VAL A 190 -9.35 13.69 23.82
C VAL A 190 -10.16 12.53 24.39
N GLY A 191 -9.63 11.86 25.42
CA GLY A 191 -10.27 10.68 26.02
C GLY A 191 -9.70 9.35 25.53
N PHE A 192 -8.73 9.36 24.58
CA PHE A 192 -8.03 8.16 24.13
C PHE A 192 -6.61 8.07 24.69
N GLU A 193 -6.19 6.85 24.98
CA GLU A 193 -4.78 6.49 25.03
C GLU A 193 -4.33 6.14 23.62
N ARG A 194 -3.26 6.79 23.17
CA ARG A 194 -2.66 6.54 21.84
C ARG A 194 -1.40 5.71 22.00
N ARG A 195 -1.31 4.59 21.27
CA ARG A 195 -0.14 3.70 21.24
C ARG A 195 0.35 3.57 19.79
N PRO A 196 1.54 4.09 19.46
CA PRO A 196 2.10 3.96 18.12
C PRO A 196 2.51 2.51 17.84
N CYS A 197 2.29 2.07 16.60
CA CYS A 197 2.79 0.78 16.11
C CYS A 197 4.23 0.96 15.61
N PRO A 198 5.22 0.25 16.16
CA PRO A 198 6.61 0.37 15.72
C PRO A 198 6.78 0.04 14.23
N GLY A 199 7.53 0.87 13.51
CA GLY A 199 7.89 0.64 12.11
C GLY A 199 6.82 1.01 11.08
N MET A 200 5.61 1.38 11.52
CA MET A 200 4.51 1.79 10.63
C MET A 200 3.88 3.08 11.12
N ALA A 201 3.34 3.87 10.19
CA ALA A 201 2.55 5.06 10.53
C ALA A 201 1.11 4.64 10.91
N LEU A 202 1.00 3.85 11.99
CA LEU A 202 -0.26 3.39 12.58
C LEU A 202 -0.27 3.69 14.07
N ASP A 203 -1.44 3.99 14.59
CA ASP A 203 -1.69 4.14 16.02
C ASP A 203 -2.89 3.29 16.45
N VAL A 204 -2.79 2.72 17.64
CA VAL A 204 -3.92 2.12 18.34
C VAL A 204 -4.49 3.17 19.29
N LEU A 205 -5.76 3.47 19.15
CA LEU A 205 -6.52 4.37 20.04
C LEU A 205 -7.38 3.49 20.95
N ILE A 206 -7.25 3.70 22.25
CA ILE A 206 -8.00 2.95 23.30
C ILE A 206 -8.78 3.99 24.10
N ALA A 207 -10.10 3.85 24.19
CA ALA A 207 -10.93 4.71 25.05
C ALA A 207 -10.51 4.55 26.53
N ARG A 208 -10.50 5.66 27.26
CA ARG A 208 -10.16 5.69 28.70
C ARG A 208 -11.37 5.54 29.59
#